data_905b557611c39ae332a7bb80c4710908
#
_entry.id   905b557611c39ae332a7bb80c4710908
#
_cell.length_a   1.000
_cell.length_b   1.000
_cell.length_c   1.000
_cell.angle_alpha   90.00
_cell.angle_beta   90.00
_cell.angle_gamma   90.00
#
_symmetry.space_group_name_H-M   'P 1'
#
loop_
_entity.id
_entity.type
_entity.pdbx_description
1 polymer ?
#
loop_
_entity_poly.entity_id
_entity_poly.type
_entity_poly.pdbx_seq_one_letter_code
_entity_poly.pdbx_strand_id
1 'polypeptide(L)'
;MKWAEGLDKLGIFLYLAISVFAVVNIYSVDSGLGEKQLIFFFISLFVGLIIFMMRSKFFENFAVVFFILGVVSLLGLHVLGSEIKGQKNWYKIGGFTIQPVEFAKIGISLMLASYVSGPDFNLNNRKSFLTTLAIIGVPAIAVLSIPDVGSLLVFTTFIIALYREGLSGWLFGIGFTLAAVFLLSIAFNPLYIILGLLFILVLFLLFNFNRIVWTIPTIATFVGGFLLLSGIS
;
A
#
# COMPACT_ATOMS: atom_id res chain seq x y z
N MET A 1 6.99 -16.89 -32.75
CA MET A 1 7.35 -16.28 -31.46
C MET A 1 6.30 -15.21 -31.11
N LYS A 2 5.17 -15.61 -30.52
CA LYS A 2 4.06 -14.67 -30.14
C LYS A 2 4.33 -13.87 -28.85
N TRP A 3 5.48 -14.07 -28.23
CA TRP A 3 5.84 -13.39 -26.95
C TRP A 3 6.22 -11.92 -27.10
N ALA A 4 6.68 -11.51 -28.29
CA ALA A 4 7.13 -10.15 -28.54
C ALA A 4 6.04 -9.19 -29.01
N GLU A 5 4.90 -9.72 -29.47
CA GLU A 5 3.79 -8.89 -30.01
C GLU A 5 2.96 -8.20 -28.92
N GLY A 6 3.06 -8.66 -27.65
CA GLY A 6 2.39 -8.05 -26.49
C GLY A 6 3.29 -7.22 -25.58
N LEU A 7 4.55 -7.01 -25.93
CA LEU A 7 5.49 -6.24 -25.11
C LEU A 7 5.23 -4.74 -25.22
N ASP A 8 4.98 -4.09 -24.11
CA ASP A 8 5.00 -2.63 -24.01
C ASP A 8 6.44 -2.11 -24.13
N LYS A 9 6.86 -1.88 -25.37
CA LYS A 9 8.22 -1.39 -25.68
C LYS A 9 8.51 -0.04 -25.06
N LEU A 10 7.49 0.84 -24.96
CA LEU A 10 7.65 2.15 -24.35
C LEU A 10 7.85 2.01 -22.84
N GLY A 11 7.04 1.18 -22.17
CA GLY A 11 7.18 0.91 -20.74
C GLY A 11 8.55 0.31 -20.40
N ILE A 12 9.03 -0.66 -21.18
CA ILE A 12 10.37 -1.24 -21.01
C ILE A 12 11.46 -0.19 -21.21
N PHE A 13 11.37 0.62 -22.26
CA PHE A 13 12.34 1.69 -22.51
C PHE A 13 12.38 2.70 -21.36
N LEU A 14 11.22 3.16 -20.88
CA LEU A 14 11.12 4.09 -19.75
C LEU A 14 11.69 3.49 -18.47
N TYR A 15 11.38 2.23 -18.19
CA TYR A 15 11.93 1.50 -17.03
C TYR A 15 13.47 1.48 -17.08
N LEU A 16 14.03 1.08 -18.22
CA LEU A 16 15.49 1.04 -18.39
C LEU A 16 16.14 2.43 -18.30
N ALA A 17 15.53 3.44 -18.93
CA ALA A 17 16.02 4.81 -18.89
C ALA A 17 16.05 5.37 -17.47
N ILE A 18 14.95 5.20 -16.70
CA ILE A 18 14.87 5.65 -15.31
C ILE A 18 15.85 4.88 -14.43
N SER A 19 16.01 3.58 -14.65
CA SER A 19 16.92 2.75 -13.87
C SER A 19 18.39 3.14 -14.11
N VAL A 20 18.78 3.36 -15.35
CA VAL A 20 20.12 3.83 -15.70
C VAL A 20 20.37 5.22 -15.10
N PHE A 21 19.40 6.13 -15.23
CA PHE A 21 19.50 7.47 -14.64
C PHE A 21 19.66 7.40 -13.11
N ALA A 22 18.92 6.52 -12.43
CA ALA A 22 19.04 6.31 -10.99
C ALA A 22 20.43 5.80 -10.59
N VAL A 23 21.00 4.82 -11.34
CA VAL A 23 22.35 4.32 -11.10
C VAL A 23 23.39 5.43 -11.26
N VAL A 24 23.33 6.19 -12.35
CA VAL A 24 24.26 7.29 -12.62
C VAL A 24 24.19 8.36 -11.53
N ASN A 25 22.97 8.73 -11.11
CA ASN A 25 22.75 9.74 -10.07
C ASN A 25 23.34 9.28 -8.72
N ILE A 26 23.05 8.05 -8.29
CA ILE A 26 23.59 7.51 -7.03
C ILE A 26 25.12 7.40 -7.11
N TYR A 27 25.65 6.94 -8.24
CA TYR A 27 27.10 6.79 -8.45
C TYR A 27 27.83 8.14 -8.36
N SER A 28 27.21 9.22 -8.83
CA SER A 28 27.78 10.57 -8.77
C SER A 28 27.91 11.13 -7.35
N VAL A 29 27.08 10.63 -6.41
CA VAL A 29 27.10 11.06 -5.00
C VAL A 29 27.99 10.16 -4.15
N ASP A 30 27.91 8.84 -4.34
CA ASP A 30 28.66 7.83 -3.60
C ASP A 30 28.90 6.62 -4.52
N SER A 31 30.18 6.39 -4.87
CA SER A 31 30.58 5.29 -5.76
C SER A 31 30.23 3.92 -5.18
N GLY A 32 30.37 3.71 -3.85
CA GLY A 32 30.07 2.44 -3.21
C GLY A 32 28.58 2.13 -3.20
N LEU A 33 27.73 3.14 -3.04
CA LEU A 33 26.26 2.98 -3.17
C LEU A 33 25.88 2.80 -4.64
N GLY A 34 26.56 3.46 -5.55
CA GLY A 34 26.37 3.31 -7.00
C GLY A 34 26.66 1.89 -7.48
N GLU A 35 27.76 1.28 -7.02
CA GLU A 35 28.09 -0.13 -7.32
C GLU A 35 27.01 -1.09 -6.81
N LYS A 36 26.56 -0.91 -5.58
CA LYS A 36 25.44 -1.71 -5.04
C LYS A 36 24.17 -1.55 -5.85
N GLN A 37 23.83 -0.32 -6.25
CA GLN A 37 22.65 -0.05 -7.09
C GLN A 37 22.77 -0.73 -8.46
N LEU A 38 23.96 -0.74 -9.05
CA LEU A 38 24.22 -1.42 -10.32
C LEU A 38 24.02 -2.95 -10.18
N ILE A 39 24.52 -3.56 -9.10
CA ILE A 39 24.31 -4.99 -8.81
C ILE A 39 22.81 -5.28 -8.68
N PHE A 40 22.08 -4.48 -7.90
CA PHE A 40 20.63 -4.66 -7.74
C PHE A 40 19.86 -4.46 -9.04
N PHE A 41 20.31 -3.55 -9.90
CA PHE A 41 19.74 -3.38 -11.23
C PHE A 41 19.82 -4.65 -12.06
N PHE A 42 20.99 -5.29 -12.14
CA PHE A 42 21.14 -6.55 -12.88
C PHE A 42 20.35 -7.70 -12.25
N ILE A 43 20.35 -7.80 -10.90
CA ILE A 43 19.52 -8.78 -10.20
C ILE A 43 18.03 -8.57 -10.53
N SER A 44 17.55 -7.33 -10.53
CA SER A 44 16.15 -7.01 -10.83
C SER A 44 15.77 -7.34 -12.27
N LEU A 45 16.67 -7.11 -13.23
CA LEU A 45 16.47 -7.50 -14.62
C LEU A 45 16.37 -9.02 -14.76
N PHE A 46 17.25 -9.75 -14.10
CA PHE A 46 17.23 -11.21 -14.12
C PHE A 46 15.95 -11.79 -13.51
N VAL A 47 15.57 -11.30 -12.33
CA VAL A 47 14.32 -11.69 -11.68
C VAL A 47 13.10 -11.30 -12.51
N GLY A 48 13.09 -10.09 -13.09
CA GLY A 48 12.04 -9.63 -13.97
C GLY A 48 11.88 -10.51 -15.20
N LEU A 49 12.97 -10.99 -15.78
CA LEU A 49 12.99 -11.93 -16.91
C LEU A 49 12.37 -13.27 -16.54
N ILE A 50 12.71 -13.81 -15.36
CA ILE A 50 12.10 -15.05 -14.83
C ILE A 50 10.60 -14.87 -14.67
N ILE A 51 10.17 -13.79 -14.00
CA ILE A 51 8.75 -13.48 -13.76
C ILE A 51 8.01 -13.34 -15.10
N PHE A 52 8.60 -12.68 -16.07
CA PHE A 52 8.04 -12.52 -17.40
C PHE A 52 7.80 -13.86 -18.14
N MET A 53 8.66 -14.85 -17.90
CA MET A 53 8.51 -16.21 -18.49
C MET A 53 7.46 -17.05 -17.77
N MET A 54 7.02 -16.64 -16.57
CA MET A 54 6.03 -17.38 -15.79
C MET A 54 4.62 -17.13 -16.29
N ARG A 55 3.76 -18.14 -16.19
CA ARG A 55 2.34 -18.01 -16.56
C ARG A 55 1.57 -17.33 -15.42
N SER A 56 0.58 -16.48 -15.76
CA SER A 56 -0.31 -15.83 -14.77
C SER A 56 -0.98 -16.83 -13.81
N LYS A 57 -1.34 -18.02 -14.31
CA LYS A 57 -1.89 -19.11 -13.47
C LYS A 57 -0.99 -19.53 -12.31
N PHE A 58 0.33 -19.38 -12.45
CA PHE A 58 1.24 -19.64 -11.33
C PHE A 58 0.95 -18.68 -10.18
N PHE A 59 0.87 -17.40 -10.48
CA PHE A 59 0.63 -16.37 -9.43
C PHE A 59 -0.76 -16.52 -8.81
N GLU A 60 -1.78 -16.85 -9.60
CA GLU A 60 -3.13 -17.14 -9.10
C GLU A 60 -3.12 -18.32 -8.13
N ASN A 61 -2.50 -19.44 -8.51
CA ASN A 61 -2.46 -20.66 -7.70
C ASN A 61 -1.64 -20.49 -6.41
N PHE A 62 -0.61 -19.68 -6.44
CA PHE A 62 0.27 -19.43 -5.29
C PHE A 62 -0.05 -18.13 -4.54
N ALA A 63 -1.11 -17.40 -4.90
CA ALA A 63 -1.49 -16.14 -4.26
C ALA A 63 -1.61 -16.25 -2.73
N VAL A 64 -2.26 -17.33 -2.25
CA VAL A 64 -2.41 -17.60 -0.81
C VAL A 64 -1.05 -17.82 -0.14
N VAL A 65 -0.13 -18.53 -0.80
CA VAL A 65 1.21 -18.80 -0.27
C VAL A 65 2.01 -17.50 -0.15
N PHE A 66 2.00 -16.66 -1.19
CA PHE A 66 2.67 -15.36 -1.16
C PHE A 66 2.08 -14.45 -0.07
N PHE A 67 0.77 -14.48 0.11
CA PHE A 67 0.08 -13.72 1.15
C PHE A 67 0.50 -14.16 2.54
N ILE A 68 0.45 -15.49 2.82
CA ILE A 68 0.84 -16.04 4.14
C ILE A 68 2.31 -15.74 4.44
N LEU A 69 3.21 -15.96 3.47
CA LEU A 69 4.62 -15.65 3.64
C LEU A 69 4.85 -14.16 3.91
N GLY A 70 4.12 -13.27 3.23
CA GLY A 70 4.15 -11.84 3.48
C GLY A 70 3.73 -11.50 4.91
N VAL A 71 2.59 -12.00 5.36
CA VAL A 71 2.09 -11.76 6.73
C VAL A 71 3.02 -12.33 7.79
N VAL A 72 3.47 -13.57 7.62
CA VAL A 72 4.41 -14.22 8.55
C VAL A 72 5.72 -13.45 8.63
N SER A 73 6.23 -12.96 7.48
CA SER A 73 7.44 -12.15 7.47
C SER A 73 7.28 -10.81 8.18
N LEU A 74 6.10 -10.18 8.10
CA LEU A 74 5.79 -8.96 8.87
C LEU A 74 5.77 -9.23 10.37
N LEU A 75 5.08 -10.28 10.79
CA LEU A 75 4.99 -10.67 12.21
C LEU A 75 6.39 -11.07 12.76
N GLY A 76 7.21 -11.70 11.95
CA GLY A 76 8.59 -12.06 12.30
C GLY A 76 9.50 -10.86 12.62
N LEU A 77 9.17 -9.66 12.17
CA LEU A 77 9.94 -8.45 12.51
C LEU A 77 9.96 -8.14 14.00
N HIS A 78 8.94 -8.53 14.76
CA HIS A 78 8.91 -8.33 16.20
C HIS A 78 10.05 -9.07 16.91
N VAL A 79 10.43 -10.25 16.38
CA VAL A 79 11.47 -11.11 16.96
C VAL A 79 12.82 -10.90 16.28
N LEU A 80 12.83 -10.91 14.95
CA LEU A 80 14.07 -10.94 14.14
C LEU A 80 14.39 -9.60 13.47
N GLY A 81 13.53 -8.58 13.64
CA GLY A 81 13.69 -7.27 13.02
C GLY A 81 14.93 -6.54 13.55
N SER A 82 15.65 -5.92 12.64
CA SER A 82 16.77 -5.00 12.95
C SER A 82 16.30 -3.57 12.90
N GLU A 83 16.73 -2.79 13.88
CA GLU A 83 16.44 -1.36 13.92
C GLU A 83 17.38 -0.59 13.00
N ILE A 84 16.81 0.23 12.11
CA ILE A 84 17.52 1.14 11.22
C ILE A 84 16.81 2.49 11.28
N LYS A 85 17.51 3.54 11.66
CA LYS A 85 16.99 4.91 11.81
C LYS A 85 15.74 4.99 12.72
N GLY A 86 15.75 4.26 13.83
CA GLY A 86 14.65 4.25 14.80
C GLY A 86 13.44 3.38 14.42
N GLN A 87 13.51 2.65 13.30
CA GLN A 87 12.43 1.76 12.84
C GLN A 87 12.89 0.32 12.74
N LYS A 88 12.11 -0.62 13.30
CA LYS A 88 12.40 -2.06 13.32
C LYS A 88 11.72 -2.78 12.14
N ASN A 89 11.93 -2.30 10.89
CA ASN A 89 11.21 -2.75 9.68
C ASN A 89 12.07 -3.61 8.76
N TRP A 90 13.30 -3.97 9.15
CA TRP A 90 14.27 -4.58 8.26
C TRP A 90 14.80 -5.90 8.80
N TYR A 91 15.04 -6.86 7.90
CA TYR A 91 15.91 -7.97 8.17
C TYR A 91 17.31 -7.68 7.63
N LYS A 92 18.35 -7.93 8.43
CA LYS A 92 19.74 -7.88 7.99
C LYS A 92 20.25 -9.31 7.73
N ILE A 93 20.57 -9.60 6.48
CA ILE A 93 21.03 -10.92 6.05
C ILE A 93 22.29 -10.74 5.22
N GLY A 94 23.46 -11.17 5.74
CA GLY A 94 24.70 -11.19 4.97
C GLY A 94 25.12 -9.84 4.36
N GLY A 95 24.89 -8.72 5.07
CA GLY A 95 25.21 -7.37 4.57
C GLY A 95 24.12 -6.72 3.70
N PHE A 96 23.05 -7.45 3.41
CA PHE A 96 21.85 -6.92 2.72
C PHE A 96 20.76 -6.59 3.75
N THR A 97 19.95 -5.61 3.42
CA THR A 97 18.75 -5.26 4.19
C THR A 97 17.52 -5.55 3.35
N ILE A 98 16.58 -6.30 3.90
CA ILE A 98 15.33 -6.68 3.24
C ILE A 98 14.18 -6.11 4.07
N GLN A 99 13.23 -5.44 3.41
CA GLN A 99 12.05 -4.91 4.04
C GLN A 99 10.86 -5.83 3.77
N PRO A 100 10.37 -6.58 4.77
CA PRO A 100 9.28 -7.56 4.57
C PRO A 100 7.99 -6.97 4.03
N VAL A 101 7.69 -5.71 4.33
CA VAL A 101 6.46 -5.06 3.86
C VAL A 101 6.41 -4.95 2.32
N GLU A 102 7.56 -4.88 1.64
CA GLU A 102 7.61 -4.87 0.18
C GLU A 102 7.10 -6.21 -0.40
N PHE A 103 7.47 -7.32 0.21
CA PHE A 103 6.97 -8.65 -0.16
C PHE A 103 5.50 -8.82 0.24
N ALA A 104 5.10 -8.31 1.40
CA ALA A 104 3.72 -8.36 1.84
C ALA A 104 2.78 -7.62 0.88
N LYS A 105 3.19 -6.46 0.34
CA LYS A 105 2.42 -5.73 -0.69
C LYS A 105 2.16 -6.58 -1.93
N ILE A 106 3.17 -7.33 -2.38
CA ILE A 106 3.02 -8.26 -3.51
C ILE A 106 2.02 -9.36 -3.15
N GLY A 107 2.18 -9.99 -1.97
CA GLY A 107 1.29 -11.04 -1.50
C GLY A 107 -0.17 -10.57 -1.38
N ILE A 108 -0.40 -9.37 -0.83
CA ILE A 108 -1.74 -8.76 -0.74
C ILE A 108 -2.32 -8.53 -2.14
N SER A 109 -1.53 -7.96 -3.06
CA SER A 109 -1.96 -7.67 -4.42
C SER A 109 -2.39 -8.94 -5.16
N LEU A 110 -1.59 -10.00 -5.08
CA LEU A 110 -1.87 -11.28 -5.70
C LEU A 110 -3.11 -11.95 -5.08
N MET A 111 -3.20 -11.96 -3.76
CA MET A 111 -4.33 -12.55 -3.04
C MET A 111 -5.63 -11.81 -3.33
N LEU A 112 -5.58 -10.46 -3.33
CA LEU A 112 -6.73 -9.63 -3.63
C LEU A 112 -7.18 -9.83 -5.09
N ALA A 113 -6.25 -9.79 -6.06
CA ALA A 113 -6.54 -10.00 -7.46
C ALA A 113 -7.14 -11.39 -7.71
N SER A 114 -6.57 -12.45 -7.13
CA SER A 114 -7.09 -13.82 -7.24
C SER A 114 -8.50 -13.94 -6.65
N TYR A 115 -8.76 -13.30 -5.51
CA TYR A 115 -10.06 -13.35 -4.86
C TYR A 115 -11.14 -12.58 -5.62
N VAL A 116 -10.81 -11.37 -6.10
CA VAL A 116 -11.73 -10.49 -6.85
C VAL A 116 -12.06 -11.06 -8.23
N SER A 117 -11.13 -11.80 -8.85
CA SER A 117 -11.36 -12.46 -10.15
C SER A 117 -12.24 -13.71 -10.05
N GLY A 118 -12.60 -14.15 -8.85
CA GLY A 118 -13.44 -15.31 -8.65
C GLY A 118 -14.90 -15.09 -9.13
N PRO A 119 -15.56 -16.13 -9.66
CA PRO A 119 -16.91 -16.00 -10.25
C PRO A 119 -17.98 -15.60 -9.24
N ASP A 120 -17.80 -15.92 -7.95
CA ASP A 120 -18.75 -15.62 -6.89
C ASP A 120 -18.44 -14.31 -6.14
N PHE A 121 -17.48 -13.52 -6.65
CA PHE A 121 -17.09 -12.28 -5.98
C PHE A 121 -18.16 -11.20 -6.14
N ASN A 122 -18.62 -10.66 -5.01
CA ASN A 122 -19.54 -9.53 -4.99
C ASN A 122 -19.36 -8.76 -3.68
N LEU A 123 -18.92 -7.52 -3.74
CA LEU A 123 -18.70 -6.67 -2.55
C LEU A 123 -19.97 -6.36 -1.77
N ASN A 124 -21.16 -6.49 -2.37
CA ASN A 124 -22.43 -6.34 -1.65
C ASN A 124 -22.73 -7.56 -0.75
N ASN A 125 -22.06 -8.68 -0.98
CA ASN A 125 -22.14 -9.84 -0.11
C ASN A 125 -21.25 -9.62 1.12
N ARG A 126 -21.82 -9.71 2.32
CA ARG A 126 -21.13 -9.55 3.60
C ARG A 126 -19.89 -10.45 3.72
N LYS A 127 -19.95 -11.69 3.23
CA LYS A 127 -18.82 -12.62 3.27
C LYS A 127 -17.67 -12.11 2.40
N SER A 128 -17.97 -11.72 1.16
CA SER A 128 -16.94 -11.20 0.23
C SER A 128 -16.33 -9.91 0.74
N PHE A 129 -17.14 -9.00 1.27
CA PHE A 129 -16.67 -7.75 1.88
C PHE A 129 -15.73 -8.02 3.06
N LEU A 130 -16.13 -8.88 4.01
CA LEU A 130 -15.30 -9.21 5.19
C LEU A 130 -14.01 -9.93 4.80
N THR A 131 -14.05 -10.84 3.82
CA THR A 131 -12.84 -11.51 3.32
C THR A 131 -11.88 -10.51 2.68
N THR A 132 -12.38 -9.60 1.85
CA THR A 132 -11.58 -8.54 1.24
C THR A 132 -10.96 -7.63 2.28
N LEU A 133 -11.75 -7.25 3.29
CA LEU A 133 -11.28 -6.45 4.42
C LEU A 133 -10.20 -7.19 5.23
N ALA A 134 -10.33 -8.51 5.40
CA ALA A 134 -9.32 -9.32 6.09
C ALA A 134 -8.02 -9.42 5.28
N ILE A 135 -8.10 -9.60 3.95
CA ILE A 135 -6.91 -9.65 3.07
C ILE A 135 -6.07 -8.36 3.19
N ILE A 136 -6.70 -7.20 3.28
CA ILE A 136 -6.00 -5.92 3.43
C ILE A 136 -5.71 -5.61 4.90
N GLY A 137 -6.67 -5.83 5.78
CA GLY A 137 -6.64 -5.42 7.18
C GLY A 137 -5.65 -6.21 8.03
N VAL A 138 -5.53 -7.53 7.82
CA VAL A 138 -4.58 -8.35 8.60
C VAL A 138 -3.13 -7.87 8.43
N PRO A 139 -2.62 -7.69 7.19
CA PRO A 139 -1.28 -7.12 7.01
C PRO A 139 -1.18 -5.66 7.47
N ALA A 140 -2.25 -4.86 7.30
CA ALA A 140 -2.26 -3.47 7.76
C ALA A 140 -2.09 -3.37 9.28
N ILE A 141 -2.77 -4.23 10.07
CA ILE A 141 -2.61 -4.32 11.52
C ILE A 141 -1.17 -4.75 11.88
N ALA A 142 -0.60 -5.70 11.13
CA ALA A 142 0.78 -6.12 11.34
C ALA A 142 1.77 -4.98 11.08
N VAL A 143 1.53 -4.13 10.07
CA VAL A 143 2.35 -2.94 9.79
C VAL A 143 2.14 -1.84 10.84
N LEU A 144 0.91 -1.65 11.33
CA LEU A 144 0.63 -0.70 12.43
C LEU A 144 1.36 -1.04 13.72
N SER A 145 1.61 -2.32 13.99
CA SER A 145 2.38 -2.75 15.17
C SER A 145 3.89 -2.46 15.05
N ILE A 146 4.33 -2.12 13.85
CA ILE A 146 5.66 -1.65 13.52
C ILE A 146 5.45 -0.22 13.02
N PRO A 147 6.04 0.84 13.62
CA PRO A 147 5.69 2.22 13.26
C PRO A 147 6.16 2.60 11.84
N ASP A 148 5.57 1.96 10.82
CA ASP A 148 5.82 2.20 9.39
C ASP A 148 4.57 2.78 8.72
N VAL A 149 4.31 4.02 9.03
CA VAL A 149 3.15 4.74 8.52
C VAL A 149 3.23 4.96 7.01
N GLY A 150 4.43 5.12 6.46
CA GLY A 150 4.65 5.27 5.03
C GLY A 150 4.14 4.06 4.25
N SER A 151 4.47 2.86 4.70
CA SER A 151 3.98 1.62 4.09
C SER A 151 2.47 1.44 4.27
N LEU A 152 1.90 1.87 5.39
CA LEU A 152 0.46 1.81 5.62
C LEU A 152 -0.31 2.69 4.62
N LEU A 153 0.21 3.88 4.29
CA LEU A 153 -0.38 4.74 3.27
C LEU A 153 -0.47 4.04 1.90
N VAL A 154 0.51 3.22 1.54
CA VAL A 154 0.47 2.46 0.29
C VAL A 154 -0.72 1.49 0.28
N PHE A 155 -1.12 0.94 1.43
CA PHE A 155 -2.28 0.03 1.51
C PHE A 155 -3.61 0.73 1.21
N THR A 156 -3.69 2.06 1.37
CA THR A 156 -4.88 2.81 0.98
C THR A 156 -5.15 2.75 -0.53
N THR A 157 -4.13 2.46 -1.35
CA THR A 157 -4.30 2.30 -2.79
C THR A 157 -5.18 1.10 -3.16
N PHE A 158 -5.26 0.07 -2.31
CA PHE A 158 -6.17 -1.05 -2.50
C PHE A 158 -7.65 -0.63 -2.47
N ILE A 159 -7.98 0.45 -1.74
CA ILE A 159 -9.34 1.02 -1.73
C ILE A 159 -9.73 1.51 -3.12
N ILE A 160 -8.77 2.07 -3.89
CA ILE A 160 -8.99 2.53 -5.26
C ILE A 160 -9.33 1.32 -6.16
N ALA A 161 -8.58 0.22 -6.02
CA ALA A 161 -8.87 -1.01 -6.76
C ALA A 161 -10.27 -1.55 -6.42
N LEU A 162 -10.63 -1.58 -5.14
CA LEU A 162 -11.94 -2.04 -4.68
C LEU A 162 -13.09 -1.13 -5.13
N TYR A 163 -12.84 0.17 -5.24
CA TYR A 163 -13.83 1.11 -5.79
C TYR A 163 -14.18 0.76 -7.24
N ARG A 164 -13.20 0.35 -8.04
CA ARG A 164 -13.45 -0.13 -9.40
C ARG A 164 -14.26 -1.43 -9.43
N GLU A 165 -14.14 -2.26 -8.40
CA GLU A 165 -14.87 -3.52 -8.24
C GLU A 165 -16.26 -3.35 -7.55
N GLY A 166 -16.71 -2.10 -7.39
CA GLY A 166 -18.05 -1.80 -6.87
C GLY A 166 -18.10 -1.45 -5.40
N LEU A 167 -16.95 -1.13 -4.75
CA LEU A 167 -16.96 -0.57 -3.41
C LEU A 167 -17.76 0.74 -3.40
N SER A 168 -18.61 0.91 -2.40
CA SER A 168 -19.43 2.11 -2.28
C SER A 168 -18.55 3.37 -2.23
N GLY A 169 -18.93 4.40 -3.02
CA GLY A 169 -18.17 5.65 -3.15
C GLY A 169 -17.96 6.39 -1.82
N TRP A 170 -18.84 6.20 -0.84
CA TRP A 170 -18.67 6.82 0.47
C TRP A 170 -17.51 6.20 1.27
N LEU A 171 -17.28 4.88 1.17
CA LEU A 171 -16.12 4.21 1.78
C LEU A 171 -14.81 4.66 1.14
N PHE A 172 -14.83 4.84 -0.20
CA PHE A 172 -13.71 5.44 -0.91
C PHE A 172 -13.44 6.87 -0.43
N GLY A 173 -14.49 7.68 -0.28
CA GLY A 173 -14.39 9.04 0.24
C GLY A 173 -13.77 9.10 1.65
N ILE A 174 -14.20 8.22 2.56
CA ILE A 174 -13.62 8.11 3.91
C ILE A 174 -12.13 7.76 3.83
N GLY A 175 -11.78 6.71 3.08
CA GLY A 175 -10.39 6.30 2.93
C GLY A 175 -9.49 7.41 2.40
N PHE A 176 -9.95 8.12 1.37
CA PHE A 176 -9.25 9.26 0.80
C PHE A 176 -9.10 10.41 1.80
N THR A 177 -10.18 10.73 2.54
CA THR A 177 -10.13 11.79 3.56
C THR A 177 -9.18 11.46 4.69
N LEU A 178 -9.17 10.22 5.18
CA LEU A 178 -8.23 9.79 6.21
C LEU A 178 -6.78 9.88 5.74
N ALA A 179 -6.49 9.44 4.52
CA ALA A 179 -5.16 9.58 3.93
C ALA A 179 -4.75 11.05 3.76
N ALA A 180 -5.67 11.92 3.30
CA ALA A 180 -5.41 13.35 3.15
C ALA A 180 -5.17 14.03 4.51
N VAL A 181 -6.00 13.75 5.53
CA VAL A 181 -5.84 14.27 6.89
C VAL A 181 -4.49 13.85 7.47
N PHE A 182 -4.11 12.59 7.28
CA PHE A 182 -2.81 12.09 7.72
C PHE A 182 -1.65 12.85 7.05
N LEU A 183 -1.67 13.01 5.74
CA LEU A 183 -0.63 13.76 5.02
C LEU A 183 -0.57 15.23 5.46
N LEU A 184 -1.72 15.85 5.64
CA LEU A 184 -1.79 17.22 6.12
C LEU A 184 -1.27 17.36 7.55
N SER A 185 -1.47 16.35 8.41
CA SER A 185 -0.99 16.37 9.80
C SER A 185 0.54 16.37 9.92
N ILE A 186 1.24 15.89 8.90
CA ILE A 186 2.71 15.95 8.82
C ILE A 186 3.18 17.37 8.45
N ALA A 187 2.41 18.07 7.60
CA ALA A 187 2.79 19.36 7.04
C ALA A 187 2.31 20.56 7.86
N PHE A 188 1.22 20.43 8.58
CA PHE A 188 0.54 21.53 9.27
C PHE A 188 0.29 21.20 10.73
N ASN A 189 0.18 22.25 11.56
CA ASN A 189 -0.21 22.10 12.97
C ASN A 189 -1.60 21.40 13.05
N PRO A 190 -1.75 20.34 13.87
CA PRO A 190 -3.00 19.60 14.02
C PRO A 190 -4.23 20.49 14.31
N LEU A 191 -4.06 21.59 15.03
CA LEU A 191 -5.13 22.53 15.35
C LEU A 191 -5.80 23.09 14.08
N TYR A 192 -5.01 23.50 13.08
CA TYR A 192 -5.58 24.06 11.83
C TYR A 192 -6.35 23.01 11.04
N ILE A 193 -5.92 21.75 11.09
CA ILE A 193 -6.60 20.66 10.42
C ILE A 193 -7.93 20.37 11.10
N ILE A 194 -7.94 20.32 12.43
CA ILE A 194 -9.18 20.14 13.21
C ILE A 194 -10.17 21.27 12.92
N LEU A 195 -9.71 22.52 12.94
CA LEU A 195 -10.56 23.68 12.62
C LEU A 195 -11.10 23.62 11.20
N GLY A 196 -10.29 23.24 10.23
CA GLY A 196 -10.70 23.06 8.84
C GLY A 196 -11.75 21.94 8.67
N LEU A 197 -11.54 20.81 9.32
CA LEU A 197 -12.49 19.72 9.33
C LEU A 197 -13.81 20.12 9.99
N LEU A 198 -13.77 20.78 11.14
CA LEU A 198 -14.97 21.30 11.82
C LEU A 198 -15.72 22.30 10.95
N PHE A 199 -15.01 23.19 10.26
CA PHE A 199 -15.62 24.13 9.32
C PHE A 199 -16.34 23.42 8.17
N ILE A 200 -15.70 22.41 7.57
CA ILE A 200 -16.31 21.59 6.50
C ILE A 200 -17.55 20.84 7.04
N LEU A 201 -17.47 20.29 8.27
CA LEU A 201 -18.62 19.63 8.89
C LEU A 201 -19.80 20.59 9.08
N VAL A 202 -19.53 21.79 9.60
CA VAL A 202 -20.58 22.81 9.80
C VAL A 202 -21.22 23.19 8.47
N LEU A 203 -20.42 23.44 7.43
CA LEU A 203 -20.95 23.74 6.10
C LEU A 203 -21.79 22.56 5.57
N PHE A 204 -21.31 21.33 5.69
CA PHE A 204 -22.04 20.15 5.26
C PHE A 204 -23.39 20.01 5.99
N LEU A 205 -23.43 20.22 7.29
CA LEU A 205 -24.66 20.20 8.08
C LEU A 205 -25.63 21.32 7.69
N LEU A 206 -25.14 22.52 7.42
CA LEU A 206 -25.96 23.66 6.99
C LEU A 206 -26.61 23.42 5.61
N PHE A 207 -25.86 22.84 4.67
CA PHE A 207 -26.35 22.60 3.31
C PHE A 207 -27.14 21.30 3.12
N ASN A 208 -26.96 20.31 4.01
CA ASN A 208 -27.57 18.98 3.89
C ASN A 208 -28.49 18.60 5.04
N PHE A 209 -29.15 19.59 5.67
CA PHE A 209 -29.99 19.38 6.85
C PHE A 209 -31.10 18.30 6.68
N ASN A 210 -31.51 18.01 5.45
CA ASN A 210 -32.56 17.04 5.13
C ASN A 210 -32.05 15.62 4.83
N ARG A 211 -30.75 15.32 4.91
CA ARG A 211 -30.19 14.00 4.58
C ARG A 211 -29.37 13.42 5.73
N ILE A 212 -30.05 13.10 6.83
CA ILE A 212 -29.47 12.48 8.04
C ILE A 212 -28.64 11.21 7.73
N VAL A 213 -28.98 10.47 6.67
CA VAL A 213 -28.27 9.23 6.28
C VAL A 213 -26.78 9.46 5.94
N TRP A 214 -26.41 10.66 5.53
CA TRP A 214 -25.01 10.99 5.18
C TRP A 214 -24.21 11.58 6.34
N THR A 215 -24.84 11.84 7.48
CA THR A 215 -24.15 12.42 8.66
C THR A 215 -23.30 11.38 9.39
N ILE A 216 -23.68 10.12 9.41
CA ILE A 216 -22.95 9.05 10.14
C ILE A 216 -21.53 8.85 9.56
N PRO A 217 -21.32 8.65 8.24
CA PRO A 217 -19.98 8.54 7.67
C PRO A 217 -19.12 9.79 7.92
N THR A 218 -19.74 10.96 7.82
CA THR A 218 -19.05 12.24 8.03
C THR A 218 -18.56 12.36 9.47
N ILE A 219 -19.40 12.04 10.45
CA ILE A 219 -19.03 12.03 11.87
C ILE A 219 -17.92 11.01 12.13
N ALA A 220 -18.01 9.79 11.57
CA ALA A 220 -16.97 8.77 11.72
C ALA A 220 -15.62 9.24 11.17
N THR A 221 -15.61 9.95 10.04
CA THR A 221 -14.39 10.53 9.46
C THR A 221 -13.77 11.59 10.37
N PHE A 222 -14.62 12.45 10.97
CA PHE A 222 -14.16 13.49 11.92
C PHE A 222 -13.58 12.89 13.19
N VAL A 223 -14.27 11.90 13.78
CA VAL A 223 -13.79 11.22 14.99
C VAL A 223 -12.49 10.46 14.70
N GLY A 224 -12.41 9.76 13.58
CA GLY A 224 -11.19 9.07 13.15
C GLY A 224 -10.02 10.02 12.94
N GLY A 225 -10.25 11.16 12.27
CA GLY A 225 -9.24 12.20 12.08
C GLY A 225 -8.77 12.83 13.40
N PHE A 226 -9.70 13.09 14.31
CA PHE A 226 -9.38 13.61 15.65
C PHE A 226 -8.51 12.63 16.45
N LEU A 227 -8.86 11.34 16.46
CA LEU A 227 -8.10 10.31 17.17
C LEU A 227 -6.69 10.14 16.60
N LEU A 228 -6.53 10.21 15.27
CA LEU A 228 -5.20 10.18 14.63
C LEU A 228 -4.35 11.38 15.03
N LEU A 229 -4.92 12.57 15.10
CA LEU A 229 -4.20 13.79 15.43
C LEU A 229 -3.87 13.88 16.92
N SER A 230 -4.73 13.37 17.81
CA SER A 230 -4.47 13.34 19.26
C SER A 230 -3.40 12.31 19.66
N GLY A 231 -3.16 11.28 18.83
CA GLY A 231 -2.11 10.29 19.07
C GLY A 231 -0.70 10.71 18.60
N ILE A 232 -0.59 11.85 17.89
CA ILE A 232 0.68 12.37 17.34
C ILE A 232 1.29 13.47 18.25
N SER A 233 0.52 13.99 19.20
CA SER A 233 0.97 14.96 20.22
C SER A 233 1.56 14.25 21.43
#